data_0e70b289285e7763589f25aa2f007b60
#
_entry.id   0e70b289285e7763589f25aa2f007b60
#
_cell.length_a   1.000
_cell.length_b   1.000
_cell.length_c   1.000
_cell.angle_alpha   90.00
_cell.angle_beta   90.00
_cell.angle_gamma   90.00
#
_symmetry.space_group_name_H-M   'P 1'
#
loop_
_entity.id
_entity.type
_entity.pdbx_description
1 polymer ?
#
loop_
_entity_poly.entity_id
_entity_poly.type
_entity_poly.pdbx_seq_one_letter_code
_entity_poly.pdbx_strand_id
1 'polypeptide(L)'
;DGRIKTINFQIESGILFDRKNKFHLEQAEELGVPQIDIVICNLYPFWEKPDVSTIDVGGPTMIRAAAKNYQNCVVAVDPKDYGLVEKALDDEFKRKQFAAKAFYHLSFYDSQIGSFFSEEKFPEEITLPLRKNQELRYGENPHQSGALYILPKTNSPLGKLKKLWGRDLSGTNVGDIYAGLETVRQFSESTAAVIKHLSPCGIATGKDAEEALDRAIKADPVSAFGGVIVTNKPMDIETAKIVALFKQESEGNI
;
A
#
# COMPACT_ATOMS: atom_id res chain seq x y z
N ASP A 1 -5.60 -5.21 -35.00
CA ASP A 1 -6.40 -5.02 -33.79
C ASP A 1 -6.71 -3.55 -33.47
N GLY A 2 -6.27 -2.60 -34.31
CA GLY A 2 -6.50 -1.17 -34.17
C GLY A 2 -5.72 -0.48 -33.05
N ARG A 3 -4.85 -1.18 -32.31
CA ARG A 3 -4.03 -0.59 -31.26
C ARG A 3 -2.75 0.01 -31.85
N ILE A 4 -2.37 1.19 -31.34
CA ILE A 4 -1.10 1.83 -31.68
C ILE A 4 0.03 0.99 -31.08
N LYS A 5 1.06 0.70 -31.89
CA LYS A 5 2.27 0.01 -31.45
C LYS A 5 3.35 1.03 -31.14
N THR A 6 3.82 1.04 -29.89
CA THR A 6 4.83 1.99 -29.41
C THR A 6 6.25 1.42 -29.44
N ILE A 7 6.41 0.10 -29.60
CA ILE A 7 7.72 -0.52 -29.79
C ILE A 7 8.21 -0.17 -31.19
N ASN A 8 8.99 0.87 -31.26
CA ASN A 8 9.51 1.43 -32.50
C ASN A 8 10.92 1.95 -32.27
N PHE A 9 11.81 1.75 -33.24
CA PHE A 9 13.20 2.17 -33.16
C PHE A 9 13.36 3.64 -32.79
N GLN A 10 12.63 4.54 -33.45
CA GLN A 10 12.74 5.97 -33.23
C GLN A 10 12.27 6.39 -31.82
N ILE A 11 11.20 5.76 -31.32
CA ILE A 11 10.68 6.04 -29.98
C ILE A 11 11.66 5.53 -28.90
N GLU A 12 12.02 4.26 -28.97
CA GLU A 12 12.89 3.66 -27.93
C GLU A 12 14.29 4.28 -27.95
N SER A 13 14.86 4.52 -29.14
CA SER A 13 16.14 5.21 -29.27
C SER A 13 16.05 6.66 -28.77
N GLY A 14 14.96 7.38 -29.09
CA GLY A 14 14.73 8.75 -28.65
C GLY A 14 14.65 8.91 -27.13
N ILE A 15 14.15 7.86 -26.45
CA ILE A 15 14.13 7.80 -24.98
C ILE A 15 15.51 7.43 -24.43
N LEU A 16 16.24 6.50 -25.06
CA LEU A 16 17.40 5.82 -24.47
C LEU A 16 18.75 6.48 -24.74
N PHE A 17 18.91 7.26 -25.83
CA PHE A 17 20.23 7.75 -26.18
C PHE A 17 20.80 8.74 -25.16
N ASP A 18 22.10 8.64 -24.92
CA ASP A 18 22.81 9.53 -24.00
C ASP A 18 23.12 10.86 -24.71
N ARG A 19 22.49 11.94 -24.23
CA ARG A 19 22.61 13.30 -24.78
C ARG A 19 23.94 13.98 -24.48
N LYS A 20 24.79 13.41 -23.64
CA LYS A 20 26.15 13.87 -23.37
C LYS A 20 27.18 13.19 -24.26
N ASN A 21 26.79 12.10 -24.94
CA ASN A 21 27.65 11.36 -25.83
C ASN A 21 27.52 11.90 -27.27
N LYS A 22 28.59 12.51 -27.78
CA LYS A 22 28.61 13.10 -29.12
C LYS A 22 28.28 12.08 -30.24
N PHE A 23 28.80 10.88 -30.13
CA PHE A 23 28.52 9.81 -31.09
C PHE A 23 27.04 9.43 -31.13
N HIS A 24 26.38 9.38 -29.97
CA HIS A 24 24.93 9.14 -29.91
C HIS A 24 24.12 10.28 -30.52
N LEU A 25 24.56 11.52 -30.33
CA LEU A 25 23.91 12.70 -30.93
C LEU A 25 24.02 12.68 -32.44
N GLU A 26 25.23 12.42 -33.00
CA GLU A 26 25.47 12.30 -34.43
C GLU A 26 24.62 11.18 -35.05
N GLN A 27 24.60 10.01 -34.43
CA GLN A 27 23.74 8.90 -34.89
C GLN A 27 22.24 9.23 -34.81
N ALA A 28 21.80 9.90 -33.75
CA ALA A 28 20.39 10.28 -33.61
C ALA A 28 19.97 11.24 -34.74
N GLU A 29 20.83 12.20 -35.09
CA GLU A 29 20.60 13.13 -36.20
C GLU A 29 20.58 12.41 -37.53
N GLU A 30 21.57 11.56 -37.80
CA GLU A 30 21.68 10.78 -39.08
C GLU A 30 20.46 9.87 -39.30
N LEU A 31 19.96 9.26 -38.24
CA LEU A 31 18.85 8.30 -38.30
C LEU A 31 17.47 8.96 -38.07
N GLY A 32 17.41 10.28 -37.91
CA GLY A 32 16.17 11.01 -37.67
C GLY A 32 15.46 10.60 -36.36
N VAL A 33 16.23 10.26 -35.32
CA VAL A 33 15.72 9.88 -34.01
C VAL A 33 15.38 11.15 -33.21
N PRO A 34 14.09 11.36 -32.83
CA PRO A 34 13.71 12.53 -32.06
C PRO A 34 14.19 12.41 -30.61
N GLN A 35 14.53 13.54 -29.99
CA GLN A 35 14.79 13.59 -28.56
C GLN A 35 13.45 13.54 -27.78
N ILE A 36 13.33 12.60 -26.85
CA ILE A 36 12.13 12.44 -26.01
C ILE A 36 12.51 12.74 -24.55
N ASP A 37 11.98 13.84 -24.02
CA ASP A 37 12.29 14.35 -22.67
C ASP A 37 11.36 13.82 -21.60
N ILE A 38 10.14 13.42 -21.99
CA ILE A 38 9.08 13.02 -21.06
C ILE A 38 8.38 11.78 -21.58
N VAL A 39 8.21 10.80 -20.70
CA VAL A 39 7.37 9.62 -20.93
C VAL A 39 6.29 9.58 -19.85
N ILE A 40 5.04 9.72 -20.28
CA ILE A 40 3.87 9.54 -19.41
C ILE A 40 3.13 8.29 -19.89
N CYS A 41 3.10 7.26 -19.06
CA CYS A 41 2.53 5.97 -19.46
C CYS A 41 1.80 5.32 -18.29
N ASN A 42 0.50 5.10 -18.48
CA ASN A 42 -0.33 4.30 -17.58
C ASN A 42 -0.50 2.91 -18.20
N LEU A 43 -0.07 1.89 -17.47
CA LEU A 43 -0.24 0.51 -17.89
C LEU A 43 -1.72 0.09 -17.86
N TYR A 44 -2.08 -0.87 -18.67
CA TYR A 44 -3.39 -1.51 -18.57
C TYR A 44 -3.57 -2.07 -17.16
N PRO A 45 -4.75 -1.89 -16.53
CA PRO A 45 -5.00 -2.32 -15.15
C PRO A 45 -5.18 -3.85 -15.07
N PHE A 46 -4.11 -4.60 -15.34
CA PHE A 46 -4.09 -6.07 -15.32
C PHE A 46 -4.68 -6.64 -14.03
N TRP A 47 -4.42 -5.97 -12.90
CA TRP A 47 -4.96 -6.36 -11.58
C TRP A 47 -6.49 -6.29 -11.47
N GLU A 48 -7.18 -5.53 -12.32
CA GLU A 48 -8.65 -5.44 -12.31
C GLU A 48 -9.27 -6.61 -13.07
N LYS A 49 -8.70 -6.95 -14.22
CA LYS A 49 -9.15 -8.04 -15.08
C LYS A 49 -7.93 -8.80 -15.62
N PRO A 50 -7.40 -9.78 -14.87
CA PRO A 50 -6.29 -10.59 -15.34
C PRO A 50 -6.66 -11.41 -16.58
N ASP A 51 -6.01 -11.09 -17.70
CA ASP A 51 -6.18 -11.76 -18.98
C ASP A 51 -4.95 -11.48 -19.85
N VAL A 52 -4.54 -12.43 -20.67
CA VAL A 52 -3.40 -12.25 -21.58
C VAL A 52 -3.54 -11.01 -22.47
N SER A 53 -4.77 -10.69 -22.92
CA SER A 53 -5.04 -9.50 -23.72
C SER A 53 -4.86 -8.17 -22.99
N THR A 54 -4.81 -8.19 -21.66
CA THR A 54 -4.58 -7.01 -20.83
C THR A 54 -3.12 -6.87 -20.37
N ILE A 55 -2.23 -7.74 -20.83
CA ILE A 55 -0.79 -7.59 -20.61
C ILE A 55 -0.24 -6.54 -21.57
N ASP A 56 0.26 -5.46 -20.99
CA ASP A 56 0.93 -4.39 -21.71
C ASP A 56 2.39 -4.75 -21.94
N VAL A 57 2.86 -4.59 -23.16
CA VAL A 57 4.26 -4.86 -23.56
C VAL A 57 4.98 -3.55 -23.90
N GLY A 58 4.36 -2.68 -24.68
CA GLY A 58 4.96 -1.43 -25.13
C GLY A 58 5.12 -0.42 -24.00
N GLY A 59 4.11 -0.30 -23.12
CA GLY A 59 4.17 0.57 -21.95
C GLY A 59 5.33 0.27 -21.02
N PRO A 60 5.49 -0.98 -20.54
CA PRO A 60 6.64 -1.38 -19.73
C PRO A 60 7.98 -1.13 -20.40
N THR A 61 8.11 -1.32 -21.72
CA THR A 61 9.35 -1.06 -22.45
C THR A 61 9.71 0.42 -22.40
N MET A 62 8.79 1.32 -22.75
CA MET A 62 9.02 2.78 -22.68
C MET A 62 9.30 3.27 -21.26
N ILE A 63 8.55 2.77 -20.28
CA ILE A 63 8.76 3.13 -18.86
C ILE A 63 10.16 2.73 -18.41
N ARG A 64 10.58 1.51 -18.74
CA ARG A 64 11.88 0.97 -18.38
C ARG A 64 13.03 1.73 -19.04
N ALA A 65 12.86 2.09 -20.32
CA ALA A 65 13.81 2.90 -21.09
C ALA A 65 13.98 4.29 -20.46
N ALA A 66 12.87 4.99 -20.20
CA ALA A 66 12.90 6.33 -19.60
C ALA A 66 13.44 6.33 -18.17
N ALA A 67 13.05 5.36 -17.35
CA ALA A 67 13.58 5.21 -15.99
C ALA A 67 15.09 4.92 -15.97
N LYS A 68 15.59 4.10 -16.90
CA LYS A 68 17.03 3.87 -17.08
C LYS A 68 17.76 5.16 -17.46
N ASN A 69 17.17 5.96 -18.33
CA ASN A 69 17.74 7.23 -18.80
C ASN A 69 17.23 8.45 -18.02
N TYR A 70 16.99 8.31 -16.71
CA TYR A 70 16.44 9.36 -15.85
C TYR A 70 17.27 10.67 -15.85
N GLN A 71 18.54 10.61 -16.20
CA GLN A 71 19.36 11.80 -16.30
C GLN A 71 18.91 12.75 -17.42
N ASN A 72 18.27 12.20 -18.44
CA ASN A 72 17.82 12.91 -19.63
C ASN A 72 16.31 12.89 -19.84
N CYS A 73 15.57 11.99 -19.18
CA CYS A 73 14.16 11.80 -19.42
C CYS A 73 13.38 11.70 -18.10
N VAL A 74 12.21 12.36 -18.03
CA VAL A 74 11.26 12.21 -16.94
C VAL A 74 10.29 11.08 -17.29
N VAL A 75 10.02 10.18 -16.33
CA VAL A 75 9.02 9.12 -16.50
C VAL A 75 7.91 9.24 -15.45
N ALA A 76 6.67 9.36 -15.84
CA ALA A 76 5.51 9.37 -14.94
C ALA A 76 4.58 8.18 -15.23
N VAL A 77 4.27 7.41 -14.19
CA VAL A 77 3.45 6.18 -14.25
C VAL A 77 2.16 6.28 -13.46
N ASP A 78 1.92 7.40 -12.78
CA ASP A 78 0.78 7.60 -11.91
C ASP A 78 0.18 9.00 -12.19
N PRO A 79 -1.12 9.11 -12.50
CA PRO A 79 -1.78 10.41 -12.74
C PRO A 79 -1.60 11.43 -11.60
N LYS A 80 -1.39 10.96 -10.36
CA LYS A 80 -1.13 11.84 -9.20
C LYS A 80 0.15 12.65 -9.32
N ASP A 81 1.09 12.20 -10.15
CA ASP A 81 2.39 12.83 -10.33
C ASP A 81 2.43 13.83 -11.48
N TYR A 82 1.40 13.91 -12.32
CA TYR A 82 1.43 14.75 -13.54
C TYR A 82 1.75 16.21 -13.24
N GLY A 83 1.21 16.77 -12.15
CA GLY A 83 1.51 18.14 -11.72
C GLY A 83 2.95 18.38 -11.23
N LEU A 84 3.75 17.32 -11.12
CA LEU A 84 5.15 17.38 -10.68
C LEU A 84 6.13 17.17 -11.84
N VAL A 85 5.66 16.74 -13.03
CA VAL A 85 6.50 16.41 -14.19
C VAL A 85 7.33 17.61 -14.64
N GLU A 86 6.70 18.79 -14.79
CA GLU A 86 7.37 20.01 -15.19
C GLU A 86 8.53 20.35 -14.24
N LYS A 87 8.31 20.24 -12.93
CA LYS A 87 9.33 20.50 -11.90
C LYS A 87 10.48 19.50 -11.89
N ALA A 88 10.28 18.35 -12.52
CA ALA A 88 11.30 17.31 -12.62
C ALA A 88 12.22 17.50 -13.85
N LEU A 89 11.82 18.30 -14.85
CA LEU A 89 12.63 18.55 -16.05
C LEU A 89 14.02 19.12 -15.71
N ASP A 90 14.07 20.03 -14.76
CA ASP A 90 15.31 20.72 -14.36
C ASP A 90 15.91 20.18 -13.04
N ASP A 91 15.33 19.08 -12.49
CA ASP A 91 15.72 18.54 -11.20
C ASP A 91 16.07 17.04 -11.31
N GLU A 92 17.37 16.75 -11.42
CA GLU A 92 17.85 15.35 -11.53
C GLU A 92 17.45 14.49 -10.34
N PHE A 93 17.42 15.04 -9.13
CA PHE A 93 16.99 14.29 -7.94
C PHE A 93 15.53 13.85 -8.05
N LYS A 94 14.65 14.74 -8.51
CA LYS A 94 13.26 14.38 -8.78
C LYS A 94 13.13 13.36 -9.89
N ARG A 95 13.88 13.51 -11.00
CA ARG A 95 13.89 12.48 -12.07
C ARG A 95 14.29 11.12 -11.54
N LYS A 96 15.28 11.05 -10.64
CA LYS A 96 15.67 9.79 -9.98
C LYS A 96 14.56 9.22 -9.10
N GLN A 97 13.79 10.06 -8.39
CA GLN A 97 12.62 9.61 -7.62
C GLN A 97 11.52 9.04 -8.54
N PHE A 98 11.24 9.71 -9.67
CA PHE A 98 10.31 9.21 -10.68
C PHE A 98 10.77 7.87 -11.26
N ALA A 99 12.05 7.72 -11.57
CA ALA A 99 12.62 6.47 -12.06
C ALA A 99 12.48 5.33 -11.05
N ALA A 100 12.74 5.59 -9.77
CA ALA A 100 12.53 4.62 -8.69
C ALA A 100 11.06 4.20 -8.60
N LYS A 101 10.13 5.17 -8.64
CA LYS A 101 8.68 4.89 -8.65
C LYS A 101 8.28 4.06 -9.87
N ALA A 102 8.85 4.35 -11.04
CA ALA A 102 8.60 3.62 -12.28
C ALA A 102 9.02 2.14 -12.17
N PHE A 103 10.22 1.86 -11.64
CA PHE A 103 10.68 0.49 -11.43
C PHE A 103 9.85 -0.25 -10.37
N TYR A 104 9.44 0.39 -9.28
CA TYR A 104 8.51 -0.22 -8.32
C TYR A 104 7.15 -0.52 -8.94
N HIS A 105 6.65 0.37 -9.81
CA HIS A 105 5.39 0.15 -10.52
C HIS A 105 5.47 -1.02 -11.50
N LEU A 106 6.57 -1.15 -12.24
CA LEU A 106 6.82 -2.30 -13.11
C LEU A 106 6.93 -3.60 -12.33
N SER A 107 7.71 -3.63 -11.25
CA SER A 107 7.83 -4.81 -10.38
C SER A 107 6.48 -5.25 -9.81
N PHE A 108 5.65 -4.29 -9.38
CA PHE A 108 4.29 -4.57 -8.93
C PHE A 108 3.42 -5.15 -10.04
N TYR A 109 3.54 -4.63 -11.27
CA TYR A 109 2.83 -5.08 -12.45
C TYR A 109 3.26 -6.49 -12.85
N ASP A 110 4.56 -6.71 -13.04
CA ASP A 110 5.14 -7.99 -13.46
C ASP A 110 4.89 -9.09 -12.43
N SER A 111 4.94 -8.78 -11.14
CA SER A 111 4.64 -9.71 -10.05
C SER A 111 3.22 -10.30 -10.14
N GLN A 112 2.24 -9.51 -10.57
CA GLN A 112 0.87 -9.98 -10.71
C GLN A 112 0.70 -10.84 -11.96
N ILE A 113 1.43 -10.51 -13.05
CA ILE A 113 1.44 -11.31 -14.27
C ILE A 113 2.13 -12.64 -14.01
N GLY A 114 3.29 -12.64 -13.34
CA GLY A 114 3.98 -13.86 -12.94
C GLY A 114 3.09 -14.77 -12.10
N SER A 115 2.41 -14.23 -11.11
CA SER A 115 1.46 -14.97 -10.28
C SER A 115 0.25 -15.52 -11.07
N PHE A 116 -0.17 -14.83 -12.13
CA PHE A 116 -1.27 -15.29 -13.01
C PHE A 116 -0.87 -16.51 -13.83
N PHE A 117 0.38 -16.60 -14.27
CA PHE A 117 0.89 -17.73 -15.05
C PHE A 117 1.42 -18.88 -14.19
N SER A 118 1.76 -18.63 -12.93
CA SER A 118 2.36 -19.65 -12.06
C SER A 118 1.32 -20.63 -11.55
N GLU A 119 1.57 -21.92 -11.77
CA GLU A 119 0.84 -23.04 -11.16
C GLU A 119 1.65 -23.67 -10.00
N GLU A 120 2.89 -23.22 -9.80
CA GLU A 120 3.78 -23.75 -8.78
C GLU A 120 3.42 -23.23 -7.39
N LYS A 121 3.36 -24.18 -6.43
CA LYS A 121 3.11 -23.84 -5.02
C LYS A 121 4.31 -23.15 -4.37
N PHE A 122 5.51 -23.51 -4.77
CA PHE A 122 6.78 -23.00 -4.24
C PHE A 122 7.75 -22.72 -5.40
N PRO A 123 7.57 -21.59 -6.14
CA PRO A 123 8.49 -21.22 -7.20
C PRO A 123 9.86 -20.83 -6.63
N GLU A 124 10.93 -20.95 -7.43
CA GLU A 124 12.28 -20.54 -7.03
C GLU A 124 12.37 -19.05 -6.67
N GLU A 125 11.63 -18.20 -7.39
CA GLU A 125 11.56 -16.77 -7.13
C GLU A 125 10.12 -16.35 -6.80
N ILE A 126 9.96 -15.60 -5.73
CA ILE A 126 8.66 -15.05 -5.34
C ILE A 126 8.75 -13.54 -5.17
N THR A 127 7.73 -12.84 -5.68
CA THR A 127 7.56 -11.40 -5.47
C THR A 127 6.20 -11.11 -4.86
N LEU A 128 6.14 -10.12 -3.96
CA LEU A 128 4.91 -9.72 -3.29
C LEU A 128 4.48 -8.32 -3.79
N PRO A 129 3.40 -8.22 -4.58
CA PRO A 129 2.89 -6.94 -5.07
C PRO A 129 2.15 -6.19 -3.96
N LEU A 130 2.88 -5.53 -3.09
CA LEU A 130 2.31 -4.77 -1.98
C LEU A 130 2.09 -3.31 -2.37
N ARG A 131 0.91 -2.75 -2.03
CA ARG A 131 0.64 -1.31 -2.12
C ARG A 131 0.56 -0.68 -0.75
N LYS A 132 1.22 0.48 -0.60
CA LYS A 132 1.10 1.29 0.62
C LYS A 132 -0.35 1.73 0.80
N ASN A 133 -0.94 1.34 1.90
CA ASN A 133 -2.28 1.77 2.31
C ASN A 133 -2.20 3.09 3.08
N GLN A 134 -1.36 3.15 4.11
CA GLN A 134 -1.15 4.35 4.91
C GLN A 134 0.22 4.36 5.60
N GLU A 135 0.69 5.53 5.94
CA GLU A 135 1.78 5.71 6.89
C GLU A 135 1.24 5.58 8.31
N LEU A 136 2.07 5.03 9.19
CA LEU A 136 1.74 4.87 10.60
C LEU A 136 2.45 5.97 11.41
N ARG A 137 1.90 6.30 12.56
CA ARG A 137 2.50 7.28 13.48
C ARG A 137 3.93 6.89 13.87
N TYR A 138 4.16 5.60 14.12
CA TYR A 138 5.45 4.94 14.30
C TYR A 138 5.29 3.42 14.09
N GLY A 139 6.40 2.70 14.02
CA GLY A 139 6.42 1.24 13.93
C GLY A 139 6.01 0.56 15.24
N GLU A 140 6.84 -0.32 15.74
CA GLU A 140 6.67 -0.96 17.05
C GLU A 140 7.07 -0.02 18.17
N ASN A 141 8.17 0.71 18.01
CA ASN A 141 8.68 1.69 18.97
C ASN A 141 8.58 3.13 18.43
N PRO A 142 8.46 4.15 19.30
CA PRO A 142 8.23 5.54 18.88
C PRO A 142 9.26 6.15 17.93
N HIS A 143 10.50 5.64 17.94
CA HIS A 143 11.58 6.11 17.06
C HIS A 143 11.63 5.42 15.70
N GLN A 144 10.79 4.41 15.48
CA GLN A 144 10.76 3.66 14.22
C GLN A 144 9.69 4.23 13.28
N SER A 145 10.03 4.40 12.01
CA SER A 145 9.03 4.66 10.97
C SER A 145 8.22 3.39 10.69
N GLY A 146 6.95 3.56 10.33
CA GLY A 146 6.08 2.44 9.98
C GLY A 146 5.11 2.79 8.86
N ALA A 147 4.72 1.79 8.08
CA ALA A 147 3.69 1.90 7.08
C ALA A 147 2.92 0.58 6.92
N LEU A 148 1.64 0.67 6.63
CA LEU A 148 0.79 -0.47 6.31
C LEU A 148 0.76 -0.68 4.80
N TYR A 149 1.12 -1.88 4.37
CA TYR A 149 1.02 -2.34 2.99
C TYR A 149 0.00 -3.46 2.88
N ILE A 150 -0.73 -3.48 1.79
CA ILE A 150 -1.79 -4.47 1.53
C ILE A 150 -1.53 -5.18 0.20
N LEU A 151 -1.72 -6.49 0.17
CA LEU A 151 -1.80 -7.27 -1.07
C LEU A 151 -3.08 -6.90 -1.82
N PRO A 152 -3.03 -6.56 -3.11
CA PRO A 152 -4.22 -6.32 -3.91
C PRO A 152 -5.16 -7.51 -3.92
N LYS A 153 -6.47 -7.26 -4.00
CA LYS A 153 -7.53 -8.28 -4.04
C LYS A 153 -7.62 -9.20 -2.82
N THR A 154 -6.84 -8.96 -1.78
CA THR A 154 -7.09 -9.64 -0.51
C THR A 154 -8.27 -9.00 0.20
N ASN A 155 -9.09 -9.85 0.81
CA ASN A 155 -10.18 -9.36 1.66
C ASN A 155 -9.65 -9.02 3.07
N SER A 156 -8.50 -8.32 3.13
CA SER A 156 -7.91 -7.92 4.40
C SER A 156 -8.82 -6.91 5.11
N PRO A 157 -9.25 -7.17 6.34
CA PRO A 157 -10.00 -6.19 7.12
C PRO A 157 -9.18 -4.91 7.37
N LEU A 158 -7.86 -5.04 7.53
CA LEU A 158 -6.96 -3.89 7.73
C LEU A 158 -6.93 -2.94 6.53
N GLY A 159 -7.09 -3.46 5.31
CA GLY A 159 -7.16 -2.63 4.10
C GLY A 159 -8.46 -1.83 3.98
N LYS A 160 -9.48 -2.19 4.75
CA LYS A 160 -10.81 -1.55 4.78
C LYS A 160 -11.02 -0.66 6.00
N LEU A 161 -10.03 -0.52 6.86
CA LEU A 161 -10.12 0.33 8.05
C LEU A 161 -10.46 1.76 7.67
N LYS A 162 -11.45 2.32 8.33
CA LYS A 162 -11.83 3.73 8.25
C LYS A 162 -11.60 4.38 9.60
N LYS A 163 -10.63 5.28 9.67
CA LYS A 163 -10.43 6.11 10.86
C LYS A 163 -11.56 7.12 10.97
N LEU A 164 -12.32 7.05 12.05
CA LEU A 164 -13.40 8.00 12.32
C LEU A 164 -12.91 9.18 13.15
N TRP A 165 -11.98 8.95 14.08
CA TRP A 165 -11.49 9.98 15.00
C TRP A 165 -10.14 9.59 15.61
N GLY A 166 -9.43 10.55 16.21
CA GLY A 166 -8.24 10.32 17.02
C GLY A 166 -6.92 10.35 16.24
N ARG A 167 -5.86 9.90 16.93
CA ARG A 167 -4.49 9.87 16.40
C ARG A 167 -4.33 8.79 15.34
N ASP A 168 -3.29 8.92 14.52
CA ASP A 168 -2.90 7.85 13.58
C ASP A 168 -2.38 6.63 14.36
N LEU A 169 -2.57 5.46 13.78
CA LEU A 169 -2.20 4.19 14.38
C LEU A 169 -0.69 4.01 14.40
N SER A 170 -0.18 3.28 15.40
CA SER A 170 1.16 2.70 15.39
C SER A 170 1.15 1.29 14.82
N GLY A 171 2.33 0.71 14.58
CA GLY A 171 2.46 -0.69 14.17
C GLY A 171 1.85 -1.65 15.22
N THR A 172 2.07 -1.39 16.49
CA THR A 172 1.45 -2.15 17.61
C THR A 172 -0.07 -2.08 17.58
N ASN A 173 -0.65 -0.87 17.37
CA ASN A 173 -2.10 -0.75 17.26
C ASN A 173 -2.68 -1.55 16.09
N VAL A 174 -2.01 -1.56 14.92
CA VAL A 174 -2.43 -2.34 13.77
C VAL A 174 -2.43 -3.84 14.09
N GLY A 175 -1.38 -4.32 14.76
CA GLY A 175 -1.29 -5.71 15.22
C GLY A 175 -2.41 -6.07 16.21
N ASP A 176 -2.63 -5.24 17.23
CA ASP A 176 -3.68 -5.46 18.23
C ASP A 176 -5.09 -5.43 17.62
N ILE A 177 -5.35 -4.50 16.68
CA ILE A 177 -6.61 -4.46 15.91
C ILE A 177 -6.81 -5.76 15.14
N TYR A 178 -5.76 -6.24 14.45
CA TYR A 178 -5.85 -7.49 13.69
C TYR A 178 -6.13 -8.68 14.59
N ALA A 179 -5.38 -8.83 15.68
CA ALA A 179 -5.59 -9.89 16.67
C ALA A 179 -7.01 -9.85 17.26
N GLY A 180 -7.52 -8.66 17.55
CA GLY A 180 -8.88 -8.49 18.08
C GLY A 180 -9.94 -8.86 17.05
N LEU A 181 -9.81 -8.44 15.79
CA LEU A 181 -10.72 -8.83 14.72
C LEU A 181 -10.74 -10.34 14.50
N GLU A 182 -9.56 -10.98 14.48
CA GLU A 182 -9.46 -12.45 14.37
C GLU A 182 -10.10 -13.16 15.56
N THR A 183 -10.04 -12.56 16.75
CA THR A 183 -10.66 -13.09 17.95
C THR A 183 -12.17 -12.98 17.91
N VAL A 184 -12.73 -11.78 17.75
CA VAL A 184 -14.19 -11.56 17.89
C VAL A 184 -14.99 -12.18 16.74
N ARG A 185 -14.39 -12.38 15.57
CA ARG A 185 -15.06 -13.02 14.43
C ARG A 185 -15.32 -14.52 14.59
N GLN A 186 -14.70 -15.15 15.59
CA GLN A 186 -14.96 -16.57 15.90
C GLN A 186 -16.31 -16.78 16.57
N PHE A 187 -16.97 -15.70 17.04
CA PHE A 187 -18.21 -15.76 17.77
C PHE A 187 -19.38 -15.20 16.95
N SER A 188 -20.52 -15.86 17.04
CA SER A 188 -21.79 -15.40 16.44
C SER A 188 -22.52 -14.41 17.34
N GLU A 189 -22.38 -14.58 18.65
CA GLU A 189 -22.95 -13.72 19.68
C GLU A 189 -22.31 -12.33 19.69
N SER A 190 -22.95 -11.37 20.35
CA SER A 190 -22.32 -10.08 20.60
C SER A 190 -21.09 -10.29 21.47
N THR A 191 -19.92 -9.95 20.94
CA THR A 191 -18.61 -10.25 21.56
C THR A 191 -17.74 -9.01 21.59
N ALA A 192 -17.06 -8.80 22.70
CA ALA A 192 -16.01 -7.81 22.86
C ALA A 192 -14.70 -8.47 23.31
N ALA A 193 -13.60 -7.95 22.84
CA ALA A 193 -12.25 -8.33 23.26
C ALA A 193 -11.43 -7.08 23.58
N VAL A 194 -10.60 -7.17 24.60
CA VAL A 194 -9.55 -6.18 24.92
C VAL A 194 -8.21 -6.84 24.61
N ILE A 195 -7.49 -6.26 23.67
CA ILE A 195 -6.24 -6.81 23.14
C ILE A 195 -5.06 -5.95 23.57
N LYS A 196 -4.01 -6.59 24.02
CA LYS A 196 -2.75 -5.93 24.34
C LYS A 196 -1.58 -6.83 24.00
N HIS A 197 -0.62 -6.31 23.24
CA HIS A 197 0.55 -7.09 22.78
C HIS A 197 0.14 -8.37 22.01
N LEU A 198 -0.79 -8.23 21.06
CA LEU A 198 -1.35 -9.30 20.21
C LEU A 198 -2.13 -10.39 20.96
N SER A 199 -2.37 -10.23 22.25
CA SER A 199 -3.06 -11.21 23.08
C SER A 199 -4.28 -10.59 23.75
N PRO A 200 -5.39 -11.33 23.88
CA PRO A 200 -6.54 -10.85 24.64
C PRO A 200 -6.26 -10.91 26.13
N CYS A 201 -6.40 -9.78 26.83
CA CYS A 201 -6.48 -9.74 28.29
C CYS A 201 -7.91 -9.92 28.81
N GLY A 202 -8.92 -9.73 27.95
CA GLY A 202 -10.30 -10.05 28.28
C GLY A 202 -11.12 -10.30 27.02
N ILE A 203 -11.95 -11.33 27.04
CA ILE A 203 -12.93 -11.64 26.00
C ILE A 203 -14.24 -12.03 26.69
N ALA A 204 -15.35 -11.49 26.21
CA ALA A 204 -16.66 -11.90 26.70
C ALA A 204 -17.73 -11.78 25.61
N THR A 205 -18.73 -12.63 25.73
CA THR A 205 -20.01 -12.53 25.03
C THR A 205 -21.05 -11.89 25.93
N GLY A 206 -22.05 -11.26 25.34
CA GLY A 206 -23.17 -10.66 26.02
C GLY A 206 -24.44 -10.64 25.17
N LYS A 207 -25.56 -10.21 25.75
CA LYS A 207 -26.80 -10.01 24.98
C LYS A 207 -26.68 -8.91 23.93
N ASP A 208 -25.79 -7.92 24.19
CA ASP A 208 -25.48 -6.78 23.36
C ASP A 208 -23.99 -6.40 23.47
N ALA A 209 -23.57 -5.36 22.77
CA ALA A 209 -22.18 -4.91 22.79
C ALA A 209 -21.80 -4.29 24.14
N GLU A 210 -22.75 -3.67 24.84
CA GLU A 210 -22.56 -3.06 26.15
C GLU A 210 -22.19 -4.13 27.19
N GLU A 211 -23.01 -5.16 27.34
CA GLU A 211 -22.74 -6.25 28.30
C GLU A 211 -21.46 -7.01 27.96
N ALA A 212 -21.22 -7.28 26.66
CA ALA A 212 -20.01 -7.95 26.22
C ALA A 212 -18.76 -7.16 26.58
N LEU A 213 -18.76 -5.84 26.36
CA LEU A 213 -17.63 -4.96 26.65
C LEU A 213 -17.38 -4.82 28.15
N ASP A 214 -18.43 -4.60 28.94
CA ASP A 214 -18.32 -4.49 30.40
C ASP A 214 -17.68 -5.75 30.99
N ARG A 215 -18.14 -6.93 30.58
CA ARG A 215 -17.56 -8.20 31.00
C ARG A 215 -16.12 -8.40 30.53
N ALA A 216 -15.81 -8.04 29.29
CA ALA A 216 -14.45 -8.18 28.76
C ALA A 216 -13.44 -7.31 29.53
N ILE A 217 -13.79 -6.07 29.86
CA ILE A 217 -12.96 -5.18 30.68
C ILE A 217 -12.80 -5.72 32.12
N LYS A 218 -13.88 -6.21 32.73
CA LYS A 218 -13.89 -6.75 34.08
C LYS A 218 -13.13 -8.08 34.22
N ALA A 219 -12.84 -8.77 33.14
CA ALA A 219 -12.04 -10.00 33.16
C ALA A 219 -10.62 -9.76 33.72
N ASP A 220 -9.98 -8.67 33.31
CA ASP A 220 -8.70 -8.21 33.84
C ASP A 220 -8.57 -6.69 33.64
N PRO A 221 -9.13 -5.88 34.55
CA PRO A 221 -9.15 -4.42 34.38
C PRO A 221 -7.74 -3.81 34.38
N VAL A 222 -6.80 -4.40 35.12
CA VAL A 222 -5.42 -3.90 35.21
C VAL A 222 -4.71 -4.05 33.85
N SER A 223 -4.79 -5.22 33.27
CA SER A 223 -4.18 -5.47 31.96
C SER A 223 -4.93 -4.77 30.81
N ALA A 224 -6.24 -4.57 30.93
CA ALA A 224 -7.07 -3.90 29.95
C ALA A 224 -6.70 -2.43 29.71
N PHE A 225 -6.10 -1.77 30.72
CA PHE A 225 -5.69 -0.37 30.58
C PHE A 225 -4.63 -0.17 29.47
N GLY A 226 -4.95 0.72 28.53
CA GLY A 226 -4.11 0.99 27.35
C GLY A 226 -4.19 -0.05 26.24
N GLY A 227 -5.08 -1.04 26.36
CA GLY A 227 -5.36 -2.02 25.33
C GLY A 227 -6.24 -1.48 24.20
N VAL A 228 -6.36 -2.28 23.13
CA VAL A 228 -7.26 -2.03 21.99
C VAL A 228 -8.56 -2.80 22.22
N ILE A 229 -9.68 -2.10 22.21
CA ILE A 229 -11.01 -2.70 22.33
C ILE A 229 -11.55 -3.01 20.93
N VAL A 230 -12.02 -4.22 20.73
CA VAL A 230 -12.62 -4.69 19.46
C VAL A 230 -13.96 -5.36 19.75
N THR A 231 -14.99 -5.02 18.97
CA THR A 231 -16.32 -5.64 19.06
C THR A 231 -16.75 -6.16 17.69
N ASN A 232 -17.53 -7.25 17.62
CA ASN A 232 -18.11 -7.78 16.39
C ASN A 232 -19.49 -7.18 16.06
N LYS A 233 -20.02 -6.32 16.93
CA LYS A 233 -21.22 -5.53 16.71
C LYS A 233 -20.91 -4.05 16.84
N PRO A 234 -21.67 -3.17 16.17
CA PRO A 234 -21.51 -1.72 16.33
C PRO A 234 -21.63 -1.28 17.80
N MET A 235 -20.75 -0.38 18.21
CA MET A 235 -20.86 0.28 19.50
C MET A 235 -21.80 1.48 19.37
N ASP A 236 -22.77 1.57 20.27
CA ASP A 236 -23.62 2.74 20.47
C ASP A 236 -23.03 3.71 21.51
N ILE A 237 -23.80 4.74 21.86
CA ILE A 237 -23.37 5.75 22.84
C ILE A 237 -23.23 5.15 24.23
N GLU A 238 -24.11 4.23 24.62
CA GLU A 238 -24.06 3.62 25.96
C GLU A 238 -22.83 2.71 26.10
N THR A 239 -22.55 1.91 25.08
CA THR A 239 -21.31 1.11 25.01
C THR A 239 -20.07 2.01 25.07
N ALA A 240 -20.07 3.17 24.38
CA ALA A 240 -18.94 4.11 24.40
C ALA A 240 -18.73 4.76 25.76
N LYS A 241 -19.77 4.97 26.55
CA LYS A 241 -19.68 5.49 27.94
C LYS A 241 -18.87 4.57 28.86
N ILE A 242 -19.00 3.24 28.69
CA ILE A 242 -18.21 2.27 29.44
C ILE A 242 -16.71 2.49 29.22
N VAL A 243 -16.29 2.72 27.99
CA VAL A 243 -14.88 3.02 27.68
C VAL A 243 -14.41 4.30 28.33
N ALA A 244 -15.25 5.35 28.32
CA ALA A 244 -14.93 6.64 28.95
C ALA A 244 -14.79 6.53 30.44
N LEU A 245 -15.72 5.83 31.12
CA LEU A 245 -15.70 5.60 32.57
C LEU A 245 -14.48 4.77 32.98
N PHE A 246 -14.23 3.67 32.29
CA PHE A 246 -13.06 2.82 32.50
C PHE A 246 -11.74 3.61 32.40
N LYS A 247 -11.63 4.51 31.47
CA LYS A 247 -10.46 5.38 31.32
C LYS A 247 -10.31 6.31 32.52
N GLN A 248 -11.38 6.97 32.96
CA GLN A 248 -11.36 7.88 34.09
C GLN A 248 -10.98 7.18 35.41
N GLU A 249 -11.55 6.02 35.66
CA GLU A 249 -11.25 5.20 36.84
C GLU A 249 -9.79 4.75 36.87
N SER A 250 -9.26 4.38 35.70
CA SER A 250 -7.88 3.93 35.58
C SER A 250 -6.85 5.06 35.72
N GLU A 251 -7.16 6.27 35.21
CA GLU A 251 -6.31 7.45 35.36
C GLU A 251 -6.35 8.03 36.81
N GLY A 252 -7.44 7.82 37.55
CA GLY A 252 -7.57 8.25 38.95
C GLY A 252 -6.86 7.35 39.95
N ASN A 253 -6.41 6.16 39.54
CA ASN A 253 -5.71 5.18 40.37
C ASN A 253 -4.19 5.12 40.14
N ILE A 254 -3.64 6.06 39.36
CA ILE A 254 -2.20 6.30 39.13
C ILE A 254 -1.82 7.59 39.87
#